data_71b61b00ce682d72e3e2282f1a0d32ad
#
_entry.id   71b61b00ce682d72e3e2282f1a0d32ad
#
_cell.length_a   1.000
_cell.length_b   1.000
_cell.length_c   1.000
_cell.angle_alpha   90.00
_cell.angle_beta   90.00
_cell.angle_gamma   90.00
#
_symmetry.space_group_name_H-M   'P 1'
#
loop_
_entity.id
_entity.type
_entity.pdbx_description
1 polymer ?
#
loop_
_entity_poly.entity_id
_entity_poly.type
_entity_poly.pdbx_seq_one_letter_code
_entity_poly.pdbx_strand_id
1 'polypeptide(L)'
;MSESMFCDMCNSKEINRLNAEFSAKSCNEKLARSLVSAMAVQLDPTIDELSDIVTAVSEAVTNCIIHGYGRSNKKKEECIIKFECVLYENAIEVGITDEGCGIEDIEKA
;
A
#
# COMPACT_ATOMS: atom_id res chain seq x y z
N MET A 1 -4.17 4.12 11.16
CA MET A 1 -2.88 4.70 10.85
C MET A 1 -1.80 3.65 10.96
N SER A 2 -0.88 3.68 10.02
CA SER A 2 0.19 2.69 10.00
C SER A 2 1.29 3.01 11.00
N GLU A 3 1.81 1.98 11.65
CA GLU A 3 2.98 2.13 12.50
C GLU A 3 4.02 1.14 12.04
N SER A 4 5.18 1.65 11.66
CA SER A 4 6.25 0.79 11.18
C SER A 4 7.13 0.31 12.32
N MET A 5 7.22 -0.99 12.45
CA MET A 5 8.15 -1.59 13.42
C MET A 5 9.59 -1.42 12.97
N PHE A 6 9.81 -1.32 11.66
CA PHE A 6 11.15 -1.16 11.13
C PHE A 6 11.75 0.18 11.46
N CYS A 7 10.95 1.23 11.48
CA CYS A 7 11.41 2.56 11.88
C CYS A 7 11.99 2.54 13.27
N ASP A 8 11.27 1.90 14.19
CA ASP A 8 11.70 1.85 15.59
C ASP A 8 12.93 0.99 15.78
N MET A 9 12.99 -0.11 15.04
CA MET A 9 14.03 -1.10 15.22
C MET A 9 15.36 -0.70 14.57
N CYS A 10 15.30 -0.19 13.36
CA CYS A 10 16.52 0.09 12.61
C CYS A 10 16.90 1.55 12.62
N ASN A 11 16.04 2.40 13.16
CA ASN A 11 16.32 3.82 13.27
C ASN A 11 16.77 4.44 11.95
N SER A 12 16.22 3.95 10.85
CA SER A 12 16.58 4.39 9.52
C SER A 12 15.87 5.69 9.18
N LYS A 13 16.56 6.51 8.39
CA LYS A 13 15.96 7.74 7.89
C LYS A 13 15.04 7.43 6.72
N GLU A 14 13.97 8.18 6.62
CA GLU A 14 13.09 8.14 5.47
C GLU A 14 13.83 8.71 4.26
N ILE A 15 13.87 7.96 3.17
CA ILE A 15 14.55 8.41 1.95
C ILE A 15 13.58 8.82 0.86
N ASN A 16 12.34 8.37 0.90
CA ASN A 16 11.32 8.79 -0.05
C ASN A 16 9.94 8.47 0.49
N ARG A 17 8.94 9.20 -0.02
CA ARG A 17 7.56 9.04 0.44
C ARG A 17 6.61 9.32 -0.71
N LEU A 18 5.55 8.52 -0.79
CA LEU A 18 4.50 8.71 -1.78
C LEU A 18 3.15 8.58 -1.09
N ASN A 19 2.29 9.54 -1.32
CA ASN A 19 0.89 9.47 -0.88
C ASN A 19 0.00 9.61 -2.11
N ALA A 20 -1.01 8.75 -2.20
CA ALA A 20 -1.94 8.80 -3.31
C ALA A 20 -3.34 8.44 -2.83
N GLU A 21 -4.33 8.94 -3.54
CA GLU A 21 -5.72 8.58 -3.32
C GLU A 21 -6.33 8.22 -4.65
N PHE A 22 -7.14 7.18 -4.66
CA PHE A 22 -7.82 6.78 -5.89
C PHE A 22 -9.16 6.13 -5.57
N SER A 23 -10.02 6.10 -6.58
CA SER A 23 -11.33 5.48 -6.43
C SER A 23 -11.21 3.97 -6.28
N ALA A 24 -12.14 3.37 -5.55
CA ALA A 24 -12.14 1.93 -5.29
C ALA A 24 -12.65 1.13 -6.50
N LYS A 25 -12.05 1.37 -7.65
CA LYS A 25 -12.37 0.68 -8.89
C LYS A 25 -11.37 -0.42 -9.16
N SER A 26 -11.81 -1.50 -9.77
CA SER A 26 -10.95 -2.64 -10.08
C SER A 26 -9.70 -2.25 -10.87
N CYS A 27 -9.83 -1.29 -11.77
CA CYS A 27 -8.68 -0.86 -12.58
C CYS A 27 -7.59 -0.22 -11.74
N ASN A 28 -7.93 0.30 -10.56
CA ASN A 28 -6.95 0.97 -9.70
C ASN A 28 -6.12 0.00 -8.88
N GLU A 29 -6.44 -1.28 -8.89
CA GLU A 29 -5.58 -2.30 -8.32
C GLU A 29 -4.26 -2.36 -9.10
N LYS A 30 -4.33 -2.23 -10.43
CA LYS A 30 -3.13 -2.18 -11.26
C LYS A 30 -2.31 -0.92 -11.00
N LEU A 31 -3.00 0.19 -10.76
CA LEU A 31 -2.32 1.44 -10.39
C LEU A 31 -1.53 1.27 -9.10
N ALA A 32 -2.15 0.65 -8.10
CA ALA A 32 -1.48 0.43 -6.81
C ALA A 32 -0.24 -0.44 -6.97
N ARG A 33 -0.32 -1.49 -7.79
CA ARG A 33 0.83 -2.35 -8.06
C ARG A 33 1.96 -1.56 -8.72
N SER A 34 1.61 -0.70 -9.67
CA SER A 34 2.61 0.13 -10.35
C SER A 34 3.27 1.11 -9.40
N LEU A 35 2.48 1.72 -8.52
CA LEU A 35 3.01 2.68 -7.54
C LEU A 35 3.99 2.01 -6.59
N VAL A 36 3.62 0.87 -6.02
CA VAL A 36 4.49 0.21 -5.07
C VAL A 36 5.73 -0.35 -5.75
N SER A 37 5.61 -0.82 -6.99
CA SER A 37 6.77 -1.31 -7.75
C SER A 37 7.76 -0.18 -8.00
N ALA A 38 7.26 0.97 -8.43
CA ALA A 38 8.11 2.13 -8.72
C ALA A 38 8.84 2.60 -7.46
N MET A 39 8.19 2.53 -6.31
CA MET A 39 8.84 2.89 -5.05
C MET A 39 9.84 1.82 -4.62
N ALA A 40 9.44 0.56 -4.64
CA ALA A 40 10.26 -0.53 -4.14
C ALA A 40 11.56 -0.71 -4.91
N VAL A 41 11.54 -0.48 -6.22
CA VAL A 41 12.77 -0.66 -7.02
C VAL A 41 13.88 0.30 -6.62
N GLN A 42 13.55 1.39 -5.94
CA GLN A 42 14.55 2.33 -5.46
C GLN A 42 15.44 1.71 -4.37
N LEU A 43 14.99 0.62 -3.75
CA LEU A 43 15.75 -0.10 -2.73
C LEU A 43 16.54 -1.28 -3.30
N ASP A 44 16.51 -1.45 -4.62
CA ASP A 44 17.23 -2.52 -5.30
C ASP A 44 16.88 -3.91 -4.74
N PRO A 45 15.59 -4.27 -4.66
CA PRO A 45 15.18 -5.55 -4.09
C PRO A 45 15.48 -6.71 -5.02
N THR A 46 15.53 -7.92 -4.48
CA THR A 46 15.54 -9.11 -5.30
C THR A 46 14.18 -9.27 -5.99
N ILE A 47 14.14 -10.10 -7.02
CA ILE A 47 12.89 -10.39 -7.73
C ILE A 47 11.83 -10.95 -6.77
N ASP A 48 12.26 -11.86 -5.89
CA ASP A 48 11.34 -12.47 -4.92
C ASP A 48 10.82 -11.44 -3.93
N GLU A 49 11.68 -10.57 -3.44
CA GLU A 49 11.26 -9.50 -2.52
C GLU A 49 10.25 -8.58 -3.19
N LEU A 50 10.52 -8.17 -4.42
CA LEU A 50 9.63 -7.30 -5.16
C LEU A 50 8.28 -7.98 -5.40
N SER A 51 8.30 -9.24 -5.81
CA SER A 51 7.09 -10.00 -6.05
C SER A 51 6.23 -10.12 -4.80
N ASP A 52 6.85 -10.37 -3.66
CA ASP A 52 6.13 -10.47 -2.39
C ASP A 52 5.44 -9.17 -2.02
N ILE A 53 6.16 -8.06 -2.17
CA ILE A 53 5.61 -6.73 -1.86
C ILE A 53 4.42 -6.42 -2.77
N VAL A 54 4.59 -6.63 -4.07
CA VAL A 54 3.55 -6.34 -5.04
C VAL A 54 2.31 -7.20 -4.80
N THR A 55 2.51 -8.48 -4.52
CA THR A 55 1.41 -9.40 -4.24
C THR A 55 0.64 -8.97 -2.99
N ALA A 56 1.35 -8.61 -1.93
CA ALA A 56 0.71 -8.18 -0.68
C ALA A 56 -0.12 -6.92 -0.89
N VAL A 57 0.40 -5.95 -1.64
CA VAL A 57 -0.33 -4.71 -1.93
C VAL A 57 -1.56 -5.01 -2.79
N SER A 58 -1.40 -5.85 -3.80
CA SER A 58 -2.51 -6.24 -4.67
C SER A 58 -3.65 -6.88 -3.88
N GLU A 59 -3.32 -7.78 -2.96
CA GLU A 59 -4.33 -8.42 -2.13
C GLU A 59 -5.01 -7.44 -1.20
N ALA A 60 -4.25 -6.53 -0.59
CA ALA A 60 -4.82 -5.54 0.32
C ALA A 60 -5.78 -4.61 -0.41
N VAL A 61 -5.41 -4.13 -1.60
CA VAL A 61 -6.27 -3.24 -2.38
C VAL A 61 -7.52 -3.99 -2.86
N THR A 62 -7.35 -5.21 -3.31
CA THR A 62 -8.49 -6.04 -3.73
C THR A 62 -9.46 -6.24 -2.58
N ASN A 63 -8.94 -6.51 -1.37
CA ASN A 63 -9.79 -6.67 -0.20
C ASN A 63 -10.57 -5.40 0.11
N CYS A 64 -9.95 -4.24 -0.02
CA CYS A 64 -10.65 -2.98 0.18
C CYS A 64 -11.78 -2.82 -0.84
N ILE A 65 -11.52 -3.14 -2.08
CA ILE A 65 -12.52 -2.99 -3.14
C ILE A 65 -13.69 -3.95 -2.93
N ILE A 66 -13.40 -5.22 -2.63
CA ILE A 66 -14.43 -6.25 -2.54
C ILE A 66 -15.13 -6.24 -1.19
N HIS A 67 -14.36 -6.23 -0.10
CA HIS A 67 -14.91 -6.43 1.24
C HIS A 67 -15.23 -5.13 1.95
N GLY A 68 -14.44 -4.09 1.71
CA GLY A 68 -14.66 -2.80 2.32
C GLY A 68 -15.87 -2.10 1.74
N TYR A 69 -15.89 -1.96 0.44
CA TYR A 69 -16.93 -1.19 -0.25
C TYR A 69 -18.05 -2.04 -0.82
N GLY A 70 -17.88 -3.35 -0.86
CA GLY A 70 -18.96 -4.27 -1.21
C GLY A 70 -20.11 -4.23 -0.20
N ARG A 71 -19.83 -3.73 1.02
CA ARG A 71 -20.82 -3.62 2.09
C ARG A 71 -21.41 -2.22 2.18
N SER A 72 -20.89 -1.29 1.42
CA SER A 72 -21.30 0.10 1.46
C SER A 72 -22.43 0.36 0.47
N ASN A 73 -23.29 1.31 0.80
CA ASN A 73 -24.31 1.78 -0.12
C ASN A 73 -23.75 2.82 -1.09
N LYS A 74 -22.50 3.21 -0.91
CA LYS A 74 -21.85 4.18 -1.78
C LYS A 74 -21.47 3.53 -3.10
N LYS A 75 -21.49 4.33 -4.15
CA LYS A 75 -20.94 3.89 -5.43
C LYS A 75 -19.43 3.84 -5.34
N LYS A 76 -18.81 2.94 -6.11
CA LYS A 76 -17.36 2.79 -6.10
C LYS A 76 -16.62 4.08 -6.44
N GLU A 77 -17.21 4.91 -7.28
CA GLU A 77 -16.62 6.20 -7.65
C GLU A 77 -16.52 7.15 -6.45
N GLU A 78 -17.39 6.95 -5.47
CA GLU A 78 -17.42 7.79 -4.26
C GLU A 78 -16.57 7.23 -3.14
N CYS A 79 -16.08 6.01 -3.30
CA CYS A 79 -15.27 5.35 -2.29
C CYS A 79 -13.81 5.57 -2.62
N ILE A 80 -13.05 6.04 -1.65
CA ILE A 80 -11.65 6.42 -1.84
C ILE A 80 -10.74 5.48 -1.07
N ILE A 81 -9.70 5.04 -1.72
CA ILE A 81 -8.62 4.28 -1.09
C ILE A 81 -7.42 5.20 -0.98
N LYS A 82 -6.86 5.28 0.21
CA LYS A 82 -5.65 6.06 0.46
C LYS A 82 -4.46 5.11 0.51
N PHE A 83 -3.44 5.44 -0.25
CA PHE A 83 -2.24 4.66 -0.37
C PHE A 83 -1.05 5.50 0.09
N GLU A 84 -0.29 4.97 1.03
CA GLU A 84 0.91 5.64 1.51
C GLU A 84 2.07 4.66 1.45
N CYS A 85 3.19 5.12 0.91
CA CYS A 85 4.39 4.31 0.82
C CYS A 85 5.58 5.12 1.29
N VAL A 86 6.35 4.58 2.22
CA VAL A 86 7.53 5.25 2.76
C VAL A 86 8.72 4.32 2.60
N LEU A 87 9.79 4.86 2.06
CA LEU A 87 11.03 4.12 1.91
C LEU A 87 12.04 4.56 2.96
N TYR A 88 12.68 3.59 3.56
CA TYR A 88 13.83 3.77 4.45
C TYR A 88 15.03 3.12 3.76
N GLU A 89 16.21 3.25 4.35
CA GLU A 89 17.41 2.72 3.70
C GLU A 89 17.33 1.24 3.35
N ASN A 90 16.68 0.44 4.21
CA ASN A 90 16.61 -1.00 4.01
C ASN A 90 15.22 -1.56 4.30
N ALA A 91 14.20 -0.74 4.20
CA ALA A 91 12.84 -1.18 4.48
C ALA A 91 11.83 -0.34 3.71
N ILE A 92 10.67 -0.93 3.47
CA ILE A 92 9.55 -0.24 2.86
C ILE A 92 8.32 -0.43 3.75
N GLU A 93 7.56 0.63 3.91
CA GLU A 93 6.32 0.61 4.67
C GLU A 93 5.19 1.04 3.74
N VAL A 94 4.13 0.25 3.68
CA VAL A 94 2.96 0.56 2.86
C VAL A 94 1.71 0.53 3.73
N GLY A 95 0.96 1.61 3.68
CA GLY A 95 -0.33 1.69 4.37
C GLY A 95 -1.44 1.86 3.36
N ILE A 96 -2.49 1.08 3.50
CA ILE A 96 -3.66 1.15 2.63
C ILE A 96 -4.86 1.33 3.53
N THR A 97 -5.60 2.43 3.32
CA THR A 97 -6.70 2.80 4.18
C THR A 97 -7.94 3.07 3.34
N ASP A 98 -9.08 2.60 3.80
CA ASP A 98 -10.35 2.97 3.20
C ASP A 98 -11.33 3.37 4.30
N GLU A 99 -12.47 3.91 3.89
CA GLU A 99 -13.49 4.36 4.84
C GLU A 99 -14.38 3.22 5.31
N GLY A 100 -14.36 2.10 4.62
CA GLY A 100 -15.30 1.02 4.85
C GLY A 100 -14.79 -0.11 5.70
N CYS A 101 -13.49 -0.42 5.67
CA CYS A 101 -12.97 -1.60 6.34
C CYS A 101 -11.73 -1.35 7.19
N GLY A 102 -11.30 -0.12 7.33
CA GLY A 102 -10.18 0.19 8.20
C GLY A 102 -8.85 0.22 7.48
N ILE A 103 -7.81 -0.24 8.16
CA ILE A 103 -6.44 -0.06 7.71
C ILE A 103 -5.77 -1.41 7.49
N GLU A 104 -5.11 -1.53 6.36
CA GLU A 104 -4.24 -2.65 6.05
C GLU A 104 -2.81 -2.15 6.02
N ASP A 105 -1.98 -2.66 6.91
CA ASP A 105 -0.56 -2.29 6.98
C ASP A 105 0.30 -3.39 6.41
N ILE A 106 1.21 -3.01 5.54
CA ILE A 106 2.14 -3.95 4.92
C ILE A 106 3.54 -3.42 5.13
N GLU A 107 4.35 -4.19 5.85
CA GLU A 107 5.73 -3.80 6.16
C GLU A 107 6.68 -4.88 5.68
N LYS A 108 7.73 -4.47 4.98
CA LYS A 108 8.77 -5.36 4.48
C LYS A 108 10.14 -4.76 4.73
N ALA A 109 11.04 -5.58 5.14
CA ALA A 109 12.42 -5.17 5.37
C ALA A 109 13.34 -5.67 4.26
#